data_06799fffb1062031d6cc4ae044761127
#
_entry.id   06799fffb1062031d6cc4ae044761127
#
_cell.length_a   1.000
_cell.length_b   1.000
_cell.length_c   1.000
_cell.angle_alpha   90.00
_cell.angle_beta   90.00
_cell.angle_gamma   90.00
#
_symmetry.space_group_name_H-M   'P 1'
#
loop_
_entity.id
_entity.type
_entity.pdbx_description
1 polymer ?
#
loop_
_entity_poly.entity_id
_entity_poly.type
_entity_poly.pdbx_seq_one_letter_code
_entity_poly.pdbx_strand_id
1 'polypeptide(L)'
;MENYFPSDQFSLEEYRLNNFDLRSLSDEQLAEHYKEYGKKEGRVISCIGNKQEFLNLLLGKTSLLEIGVFDAPSLDFLAQSGDTPLIHYGDYLGRDDLIARASQVGRNPHSVPEIRWVLADGYEQIDVDYDAVVSHHCVEHQPDLVAHLWDIKSILKSGGWYLFSIPHKNHCFDYFIQESTIVDVLTAYYLRYKKPSFKSVLEHRVFTSHSFRDGINPYNSEIPHMKNLFQLAFDEFCDNEYVDAHCWQFTPCSFQKIIQQLNAFELIPNINELKVYPAGVEFYVAIAFA
;
A
#
# COMPACT_ATOMS: atom_id res chain seq x y z
N MET A 1 10.96 16.50 22.19
CA MET A 1 9.73 16.57 21.36
C MET A 1 9.13 15.18 21.47
N GLU A 2 7.95 15.08 22.06
CA GLU A 2 7.26 13.80 22.19
C GLU A 2 6.85 13.35 20.79
N ASN A 3 7.19 12.11 20.44
CA ASN A 3 6.75 11.49 19.20
C ASN A 3 5.21 11.48 19.21
N TYR A 4 4.61 12.27 18.35
CA TYR A 4 3.17 12.34 18.19
C TYR A 4 2.72 11.06 17.45
N PHE A 5 2.53 9.99 18.21
CA PHE A 5 1.74 8.87 17.76
C PHE A 5 0.29 9.11 18.21
N PRO A 6 -0.71 8.84 17.35
CA PRO A 6 -2.09 8.84 17.79
C PRO A 6 -2.17 7.98 19.05
N SER A 7 -2.84 8.47 20.06
CA SER A 7 -2.84 7.89 21.40
C SER A 7 -3.02 6.37 21.36
N ASP A 8 -2.13 5.62 22.00
CA ASP A 8 -2.26 4.16 22.23
C ASP A 8 -3.45 3.84 23.16
N GLN A 9 -4.45 4.72 23.22
CA GLN A 9 -5.67 4.49 23.98
C GLN A 9 -6.52 3.45 23.26
N PHE A 10 -6.67 2.32 23.91
CA PHE A 10 -7.54 1.25 23.45
C PHE A 10 -8.99 1.72 23.44
N SER A 11 -9.60 1.76 22.26
CA SER A 11 -11.02 2.01 22.04
C SER A 11 -11.70 0.73 21.58
N LEU A 12 -12.73 0.28 22.33
CA LEU A 12 -13.52 -0.89 21.94
C LEU A 12 -14.22 -0.70 20.60
N GLU A 13 -14.69 0.52 20.32
CA GLU A 13 -15.32 0.85 19.05
C GLU A 13 -14.36 0.73 17.88
N GLU A 14 -13.17 1.33 18.00
CA GLU A 14 -12.10 1.22 16.98
C GLU A 14 -11.62 -0.22 16.84
N TYR A 15 -11.48 -0.93 17.96
CA TYR A 15 -11.09 -2.34 17.95
C TYR A 15 -12.11 -3.20 17.19
N ARG A 16 -13.40 -2.96 17.38
CA ARG A 16 -14.50 -3.63 16.65
C ARG A 16 -14.48 -3.27 15.16
N LEU A 17 -14.31 -1.98 14.83
CA LEU A 17 -14.29 -1.51 13.44
C LEU A 17 -13.11 -2.09 12.66
N ASN A 18 -11.96 -2.20 13.30
CA ASN A 18 -10.70 -2.59 12.67
C ASN A 18 -10.51 -4.10 12.58
N ASN A 19 -11.31 -4.88 13.33
CA ASN A 19 -11.25 -6.34 13.34
C ASN A 19 -12.59 -6.92 12.93
N PHE A 20 -12.78 -7.12 11.64
CA PHE A 20 -14.06 -7.49 11.03
C PHE A 20 -14.66 -8.77 11.62
N ASP A 21 -13.82 -9.75 11.92
CA ASP A 21 -14.16 -11.04 12.53
C ASP A 21 -14.71 -10.91 13.95
N LEU A 22 -14.45 -9.78 14.62
CA LEU A 22 -14.90 -9.52 15.99
C LEU A 22 -16.17 -8.66 16.09
N ARG A 23 -16.74 -8.22 14.97
CA ARG A 23 -17.86 -7.27 14.95
C ARG A 23 -19.12 -7.75 15.66
N SER A 24 -19.33 -9.06 15.75
CA SER A 24 -20.47 -9.68 16.42
C SER A 24 -20.31 -9.84 17.94
N LEU A 25 -19.12 -9.57 18.48
CA LEU A 25 -18.85 -9.70 19.91
C LEU A 25 -19.45 -8.52 20.69
N SER A 26 -19.89 -8.77 21.93
CA SER A 26 -20.25 -7.69 22.86
C SER A 26 -19.02 -6.89 23.30
N ASP A 27 -19.23 -5.73 23.95
CA ASP A 27 -18.14 -4.91 24.45
C ASP A 27 -17.29 -5.64 25.51
N GLU A 28 -17.92 -6.44 26.36
CA GLU A 28 -17.22 -7.26 27.36
C GLU A 28 -16.37 -8.34 26.67
N GLN A 29 -16.94 -9.02 25.66
CA GLN A 29 -16.23 -10.03 24.89
C GLN A 29 -15.05 -9.43 24.10
N LEU A 30 -15.22 -8.24 23.53
CA LEU A 30 -14.14 -7.53 22.83
C LEU A 30 -12.99 -7.14 23.78
N ALA A 31 -13.35 -6.63 24.98
CA ALA A 31 -12.36 -6.26 25.98
C ALA A 31 -11.57 -7.49 26.48
N GLU A 32 -12.24 -8.60 26.68
CA GLU A 32 -11.62 -9.87 27.06
C GLU A 32 -10.73 -10.41 25.91
N HIS A 33 -11.26 -10.43 24.69
CA HIS A 33 -10.50 -10.84 23.51
C HIS A 33 -9.20 -10.03 23.33
N TYR A 34 -9.29 -8.70 23.51
CA TYR A 34 -8.10 -7.86 23.41
C TYR A 34 -7.02 -8.22 24.43
N LYS A 35 -7.42 -8.48 25.70
CA LYS A 35 -6.49 -8.83 26.78
C LYS A 35 -5.83 -10.19 26.55
N GLU A 36 -6.63 -11.19 26.17
CA GLU A 36 -6.18 -12.57 26.07
C GLU A 36 -5.46 -12.87 24.76
N TYR A 37 -5.94 -12.31 23.66
CA TYR A 37 -5.51 -12.64 22.30
C TYR A 37 -5.03 -11.43 21.51
N GLY A 38 -5.79 -10.34 21.49
CA GLY A 38 -5.60 -9.23 20.58
C GLY A 38 -4.23 -8.59 20.63
N LYS A 39 -3.65 -8.43 21.83
CA LYS A 39 -2.27 -7.94 21.99
C LYS A 39 -1.24 -8.91 21.42
N LYS A 40 -1.43 -10.20 21.63
CA LYS A 40 -0.49 -11.25 21.15
C LYS A 40 -0.60 -11.43 19.64
N GLU A 41 -1.80 -11.23 19.10
CA GLU A 41 -2.06 -11.31 17.67
C GLU A 41 -1.69 -10.02 16.91
N GLY A 42 -1.32 -8.96 17.63
CA GLY A 42 -1.01 -7.65 17.03
C GLY A 42 -2.22 -7.01 16.34
N ARG A 43 -3.43 -7.22 16.91
CA ARG A 43 -4.67 -6.67 16.34
C ARG A 43 -4.66 -5.14 16.31
N VAL A 44 -5.22 -4.57 15.27
CA VAL A 44 -5.34 -3.12 15.11
C VAL A 44 -6.27 -2.53 16.16
N ILE A 45 -5.82 -1.52 16.89
CA ILE A 45 -6.52 -0.92 18.05
C ILE A 45 -6.88 0.56 17.89
N SER A 46 -6.35 1.23 16.86
CA SER A 46 -6.58 2.66 16.66
C SER A 46 -6.82 2.98 15.18
N CYS A 47 -7.54 4.07 14.91
CA CYS A 47 -7.74 4.61 13.59
C CYS A 47 -6.99 5.93 13.42
N ILE A 48 -6.49 6.16 12.22
CA ILE A 48 -6.19 7.50 11.72
C ILE A 48 -7.37 7.89 10.85
N GLY A 49 -7.96 9.06 11.10
CA GLY A 49 -9.20 9.48 10.48
C GLY A 49 -9.05 9.85 9.00
N ASN A 50 -7.85 10.30 8.60
CA ASN A 50 -7.60 10.74 7.24
C ASN A 50 -6.09 10.77 6.91
N LYS A 51 -5.79 10.96 5.62
CA LYS A 51 -4.40 11.02 5.11
C LYS A 51 -3.57 12.11 5.79
N GLN A 52 -4.14 13.29 6.07
CA GLN A 52 -3.42 14.39 6.69
C GLN A 52 -2.94 14.04 8.11
N GLU A 53 -3.78 13.40 8.92
CA GLU A 53 -3.40 12.92 10.24
C GLU A 53 -2.27 11.89 10.16
N PHE A 54 -2.35 10.99 9.18
CA PHE A 54 -1.30 10.00 8.95
C PHE A 54 0.03 10.66 8.59
N LEU A 55 0.01 11.63 7.69
CA LEU A 55 1.21 12.33 7.26
C LEU A 55 1.80 13.26 8.33
N ASN A 56 1.04 13.60 9.38
CA ASN A 56 1.58 14.33 10.53
C ASN A 56 2.67 13.53 11.28
N LEU A 57 2.76 12.20 11.07
CA LEU A 57 3.89 11.40 11.58
C LEU A 57 5.26 11.83 11.00
N LEU A 58 5.24 12.60 9.92
CA LEU A 58 6.44 13.14 9.26
C LEU A 58 6.91 14.47 9.86
N LEU A 59 6.14 15.09 10.75
CA LEU A 59 6.53 16.36 11.36
C LEU A 59 7.88 16.24 12.08
N GLY A 60 8.79 17.19 11.79
CA GLY A 60 10.16 17.20 12.32
C GLY A 60 11.14 16.29 11.53
N LYS A 61 10.73 15.60 10.49
CA LYS A 61 11.63 14.93 9.55
C LYS A 61 12.25 15.98 8.61
N THR A 62 13.48 15.76 8.18
CA THR A 62 14.25 16.75 7.42
C THR A 62 14.48 16.37 5.96
N SER A 63 14.38 15.09 5.62
CA SER A 63 14.55 14.59 4.25
C SER A 63 13.50 13.52 3.93
N LEU A 64 12.72 13.75 2.89
CA LEU A 64 11.57 12.94 2.51
C LEU A 64 11.62 12.58 1.03
N LEU A 65 11.20 11.38 0.70
CA LEU A 65 10.93 10.96 -0.67
C LEU A 65 9.48 10.49 -0.77
N GLU A 66 8.73 11.03 -1.71
CA GLU A 66 7.42 10.47 -2.09
C GLU A 66 7.56 9.75 -3.43
N ILE A 67 7.12 8.49 -3.49
CA ILE A 67 7.19 7.64 -4.68
C ILE A 67 5.81 7.32 -5.23
N GLY A 68 5.69 7.22 -6.57
CA GLY A 68 4.42 6.98 -7.26
C GLY A 68 3.49 8.19 -7.18
N VAL A 69 4.05 9.38 -7.24
CA VAL A 69 3.33 10.64 -6.98
C VAL A 69 2.36 11.02 -8.09
N PHE A 70 2.62 10.62 -9.32
CA PHE A 70 1.90 11.01 -10.53
C PHE A 70 1.62 12.52 -10.59
N ASP A 71 0.35 12.95 -10.44
CA ASP A 71 -0.10 14.34 -10.49
C ASP A 71 -0.69 14.86 -9.17
N ALA A 72 -0.48 14.12 -8.06
CA ALA A 72 -1.11 14.40 -6.77
C ALA A 72 -0.12 14.28 -5.60
N PRO A 73 0.93 15.15 -5.54
CA PRO A 73 1.89 15.13 -4.44
C PRO A 73 1.18 15.36 -3.10
N SER A 74 1.49 14.53 -2.12
CA SER A 74 0.82 14.56 -0.81
C SER A 74 1.61 15.32 0.25
N LEU A 75 2.90 15.61 0.01
CA LEU A 75 3.79 16.23 0.98
C LEU A 75 3.85 17.77 0.91
N ASP A 76 3.15 18.39 -0.03
CA ASP A 76 3.17 19.86 -0.22
C ASP A 76 2.74 20.64 1.03
N PHE A 77 1.92 20.04 1.92
CA PHE A 77 1.50 20.69 3.15
C PHE A 77 2.66 20.90 4.15
N LEU A 78 3.68 20.05 4.13
CA LEU A 78 4.84 20.17 5.03
C LEU A 78 5.67 21.42 4.69
N ALA A 79 5.71 21.84 3.45
CA ALA A 79 6.38 23.07 3.03
C ALA A 79 5.76 24.33 3.67
N GLN A 80 4.53 24.24 4.15
CA GLN A 80 3.77 25.36 4.74
C GLN A 80 3.92 25.42 6.28
N SER A 81 4.48 24.42 6.92
CA SER A 81 4.54 24.31 8.39
C SER A 81 5.70 25.06 9.05
N GLY A 82 6.55 25.77 8.28
CA GLY A 82 7.68 26.55 8.79
C GLY A 82 9.01 25.79 8.91
N ASP A 83 8.98 24.47 9.09
CA ASP A 83 10.13 23.58 8.93
C ASP A 83 10.07 22.99 7.51
N THR A 84 10.83 23.54 6.58
CA THR A 84 10.80 23.08 5.18
C THR A 84 11.74 21.87 5.03
N PRO A 85 11.24 20.64 5.06
CA PRO A 85 12.08 19.48 4.79
C PRO A 85 12.54 19.47 3.33
N LEU A 86 13.64 18.79 3.05
CA LEU A 86 14.02 18.44 1.70
C LEU A 86 13.03 17.37 1.19
N ILE A 87 12.22 17.72 0.21
CA ILE A 87 11.25 16.79 -0.40
C ILE A 87 11.72 16.49 -1.81
N HIS A 88 11.86 15.21 -2.11
CA HIS A 88 12.07 14.73 -3.47
C HIS A 88 10.88 13.86 -3.91
N TYR A 89 10.65 13.81 -5.21
CA TYR A 89 9.63 12.98 -5.84
C TYR A 89 10.27 11.97 -6.77
N GLY A 90 9.78 10.72 -6.66
CA GLY A 90 10.14 9.63 -7.54
C GLY A 90 8.89 9.00 -8.16
N ASP A 91 9.00 8.52 -9.38
CA ASP A 91 7.93 7.78 -10.03
C ASP A 91 8.53 6.71 -10.95
N TYR A 92 7.73 5.71 -11.34
CA TYR A 92 8.15 4.70 -12.30
C TYR A 92 8.50 5.33 -13.66
N LEU A 93 7.75 6.36 -14.06
CA LEU A 93 7.95 7.11 -15.29
C LEU A 93 8.67 8.44 -15.03
N GLY A 94 9.38 8.93 -16.06
CA GLY A 94 9.91 10.27 -16.08
C GLY A 94 8.79 11.33 -16.17
N ARG A 95 9.13 12.59 -15.81
CA ARG A 95 8.16 13.68 -15.75
C ARG A 95 7.40 13.90 -17.06
N ASP A 96 8.08 13.86 -18.19
CA ASP A 96 7.47 14.10 -19.50
C ASP A 96 6.42 13.03 -19.86
N ASP A 97 6.72 11.77 -19.53
CA ASP A 97 5.79 10.65 -19.73
C ASP A 97 4.58 10.76 -18.78
N LEU A 98 4.78 11.21 -17.55
CA LEU A 98 3.69 11.46 -16.60
C LEU A 98 2.79 12.61 -17.06
N ILE A 99 3.35 13.69 -17.62
CA ILE A 99 2.60 14.81 -18.22
C ILE A 99 1.75 14.30 -19.39
N ALA A 100 2.35 13.48 -20.27
CA ALA A 100 1.63 12.88 -21.39
C ALA A 100 0.49 11.97 -20.91
N ARG A 101 0.77 11.12 -19.92
CA ARG A 101 -0.22 10.23 -19.29
C ARG A 101 -1.37 11.04 -18.63
N ALA A 102 -1.05 12.09 -17.87
CA ALA A 102 -2.05 12.95 -17.25
C ALA A 102 -3.01 13.53 -18.29
N SER A 103 -2.47 14.02 -19.39
CA SER A 103 -3.27 14.54 -20.51
C SER A 103 -4.18 13.46 -21.14
N GLN A 104 -3.66 12.25 -21.32
CA GLN A 104 -4.41 11.12 -21.91
C GLN A 104 -5.58 10.67 -21.04
N VAL A 105 -5.43 10.69 -19.71
CA VAL A 105 -6.47 10.25 -18.75
C VAL A 105 -7.34 11.41 -18.25
N GLY A 106 -7.20 12.62 -18.84
CA GLY A 106 -8.02 13.78 -18.50
C GLY A 106 -7.69 14.42 -17.15
N ARG A 107 -6.47 14.23 -16.64
CA ARG A 107 -5.97 14.88 -15.43
C ARG A 107 -5.14 16.11 -15.77
N ASN A 108 -4.79 16.90 -14.76
CA ASN A 108 -4.07 18.15 -14.98
C ASN A 108 -2.55 17.90 -15.16
N PRO A 109 -1.98 18.06 -16.35
CA PRO A 109 -0.54 17.85 -16.57
C PRO A 109 0.35 18.86 -15.82
N HIS A 110 -0.18 20.02 -15.43
CA HIS A 110 0.56 21.01 -14.66
C HIS A 110 0.71 20.66 -13.17
N SER A 111 -0.03 19.65 -12.68
CA SER A 111 0.08 19.15 -11.31
C SER A 111 1.19 18.13 -11.13
N VAL A 112 1.80 17.65 -12.23
CA VAL A 112 2.94 16.70 -12.16
C VAL A 112 4.16 17.44 -11.61
N PRO A 113 4.68 16.99 -10.44
CA PRO A 113 5.83 17.63 -9.82
C PRO A 113 7.13 17.38 -10.60
N GLU A 114 8.21 18.00 -10.17
CA GLU A 114 9.54 17.67 -10.69
C GLU A 114 9.97 16.29 -10.17
N ILE A 115 10.15 15.34 -11.08
CA ILE A 115 10.58 13.98 -10.74
C ILE A 115 12.10 13.93 -10.69
N ARG A 116 12.65 13.69 -9.50
CA ARG A 116 14.09 13.55 -9.31
C ARG A 116 14.59 12.15 -9.65
N TRP A 117 13.79 11.12 -9.34
CA TRP A 117 14.20 9.72 -9.50
C TRP A 117 13.20 8.95 -10.37
N VAL A 118 13.68 8.41 -11.49
CA VAL A 118 12.89 7.51 -12.36
C VAL A 118 13.12 6.08 -11.87
N LEU A 119 12.14 5.53 -11.16
CA LEU A 119 12.31 4.26 -10.43
C LEU A 119 12.27 3.02 -11.34
N ALA A 120 11.88 3.18 -12.61
CA ALA A 120 12.06 2.13 -13.61
C ALA A 120 13.54 1.73 -13.79
N ASP A 121 14.47 2.65 -13.51
CA ASP A 121 15.91 2.44 -13.58
C ASP A 121 16.50 1.82 -12.30
N GLY A 122 15.64 1.52 -11.30
CA GLY A 122 16.02 0.95 -10.00
C GLY A 122 16.29 1.99 -8.92
N TYR A 123 16.46 1.51 -7.71
CA TYR A 123 16.70 2.34 -6.51
C TYR A 123 18.20 2.64 -6.30
N GLU A 124 19.10 1.91 -6.94
CA GLU A 124 20.55 2.05 -6.80
C GLU A 124 21.07 3.41 -7.28
N GLN A 125 20.32 4.10 -8.13
CA GLN A 125 20.65 5.46 -8.59
C GLN A 125 20.42 6.54 -7.51
N ILE A 126 19.69 6.21 -6.44
CA ILE A 126 19.35 7.16 -5.39
C ILE A 126 20.58 7.35 -4.49
N ASP A 127 21.13 8.55 -4.52
CA ASP A 127 22.37 8.95 -3.83
C ASP A 127 22.13 9.70 -2.50
N VAL A 128 20.89 9.67 -2.01
CA VAL A 128 20.46 10.39 -0.80
C VAL A 128 19.72 9.44 0.12
N ASP A 129 20.09 9.43 1.42
CA ASP A 129 19.36 8.72 2.44
C ASP A 129 18.24 9.62 3.02
N TYR A 130 17.04 9.05 3.17
CA TYR A 130 15.86 9.76 3.63
C TYR A 130 15.50 9.42 5.08
N ASP A 131 14.94 10.40 5.80
CA ASP A 131 14.33 10.16 7.12
C ASP A 131 13.03 9.36 7.00
N ALA A 132 12.30 9.59 5.88
CA ALA A 132 11.14 8.78 5.54
C ALA A 132 10.90 8.72 4.02
N VAL A 133 10.32 7.60 3.60
CA VAL A 133 9.74 7.40 2.27
C VAL A 133 8.22 7.32 2.42
N VAL A 134 7.51 7.91 1.47
CA VAL A 134 6.03 7.92 1.43
C VAL A 134 5.56 7.36 0.09
N SER A 135 4.47 6.58 0.09
CA SER A 135 3.79 6.20 -1.15
C SER A 135 2.28 6.03 -0.91
N HIS A 136 1.50 6.27 -1.95
CA HIS A 136 0.07 6.04 -1.90
C HIS A 136 -0.35 5.22 -3.11
N HIS A 137 -1.06 4.11 -2.86
CA HIS A 137 -1.52 3.22 -3.93
C HIS A 137 -0.39 2.78 -4.87
N CYS A 138 0.75 2.36 -4.28
CA CYS A 138 1.92 1.86 -5.01
C CYS A 138 2.25 0.41 -4.63
N VAL A 139 2.08 0.05 -3.36
CA VAL A 139 2.50 -1.25 -2.82
C VAL A 139 1.74 -2.39 -3.46
N GLU A 140 0.45 -2.20 -3.74
CA GLU A 140 -0.40 -3.18 -4.41
C GLU A 140 0.02 -3.47 -5.85
N HIS A 141 0.78 -2.58 -6.48
CA HIS A 141 1.32 -2.74 -7.84
C HIS A 141 2.72 -3.37 -7.86
N GLN A 142 3.38 -3.54 -6.72
CA GLN A 142 4.74 -4.11 -6.67
C GLN A 142 4.71 -5.62 -6.93
N PRO A 143 5.34 -6.14 -7.98
CA PRO A 143 5.28 -7.57 -8.30
C PRO A 143 5.93 -8.46 -7.24
N ASP A 144 6.96 -7.95 -6.57
CA ASP A 144 7.67 -8.60 -5.46
C ASP A 144 7.70 -7.67 -4.25
N LEU A 145 6.79 -7.93 -3.29
CA LEU A 145 6.67 -7.14 -2.07
C LEU A 145 7.93 -7.19 -1.19
N VAL A 146 8.60 -8.35 -1.15
CA VAL A 146 9.82 -8.52 -0.35
C VAL A 146 10.95 -7.68 -0.93
N ALA A 147 11.18 -7.77 -2.24
CA ALA A 147 12.18 -6.96 -2.93
C ALA A 147 11.91 -5.46 -2.73
N HIS A 148 10.64 -5.03 -2.90
CA HIS A 148 10.25 -3.64 -2.68
C HIS A 148 10.61 -3.13 -1.27
N LEU A 149 10.37 -3.92 -0.22
CA LEU A 149 10.73 -3.51 1.15
C LEU A 149 12.24 -3.41 1.37
N TRP A 150 13.04 -4.24 0.69
CA TRP A 150 14.50 -4.10 0.69
C TRP A 150 14.97 -2.87 -0.06
N ASP A 151 14.36 -2.57 -1.22
CA ASP A 151 14.66 -1.35 -2.00
C ASP A 151 14.37 -0.10 -1.18
N ILE A 152 13.21 -0.04 -0.53
CA ILE A 152 12.87 1.08 0.38
C ILE A 152 13.87 1.20 1.53
N LYS A 153 14.23 0.08 2.16
CA LYS A 153 15.21 0.11 3.26
C LYS A 153 16.56 0.63 2.79
N SER A 154 16.97 0.32 1.57
CA SER A 154 18.29 0.70 1.03
C SER A 154 18.50 2.21 0.90
N ILE A 155 17.41 2.99 0.84
CA ILE A 155 17.40 4.45 0.71
C ILE A 155 16.97 5.19 1.99
N LEU A 156 16.74 4.44 3.06
CA LEU A 156 16.38 5.01 4.35
C LEU A 156 17.58 5.09 5.28
N LYS A 157 17.68 6.19 6.03
CA LYS A 157 18.58 6.31 7.17
C LYS A 157 18.29 5.23 8.21
N SER A 158 19.26 4.97 9.10
CA SER A 158 19.00 4.11 10.27
C SER A 158 17.84 4.66 11.08
N GLY A 159 16.85 3.81 11.41
CA GLY A 159 15.61 4.23 12.06
C GLY A 159 14.66 5.02 11.17
N GLY A 160 14.87 5.00 9.87
CA GLY A 160 13.98 5.64 8.88
C GLY A 160 12.62 4.95 8.79
N TRP A 161 11.65 5.70 8.27
CA TRP A 161 10.25 5.27 8.19
C TRP A 161 9.78 5.10 6.75
N TYR A 162 8.98 4.07 6.51
CA TYR A 162 8.16 3.95 5.31
C TYR A 162 6.68 4.13 5.67
N LEU A 163 6.07 5.19 5.15
CA LEU A 163 4.65 5.50 5.32
C LEU A 163 3.93 5.30 4.00
N PHE A 164 2.86 4.50 4.00
CA PHE A 164 2.14 4.27 2.76
C PHE A 164 0.66 3.96 2.98
N SER A 165 -0.15 4.13 1.93
CA SER A 165 -1.53 3.66 1.90
C SER A 165 -1.72 2.59 0.84
N ILE A 166 -2.61 1.62 1.15
CA ILE A 166 -3.02 0.53 0.28
C ILE A 166 -4.56 0.50 0.21
N PRO A 167 -5.18 0.22 -0.96
CA PRO A 167 -6.61 0.00 -1.05
C PRO A 167 -7.06 -1.13 -0.12
N HIS A 168 -8.12 -0.89 0.64
CA HIS A 168 -8.75 -1.95 1.41
C HIS A 168 -9.59 -2.82 0.46
N LYS A 169 -9.16 -4.07 0.18
CA LYS A 169 -9.79 -4.93 -0.82
C LYS A 169 -11.32 -5.07 -0.69
N ASN A 170 -11.85 -5.05 0.55
CA ASN A 170 -13.30 -5.14 0.78
C ASN A 170 -14.06 -3.82 0.55
N HIS A 171 -13.35 -2.75 0.19
CA HIS A 171 -13.93 -1.42 -0.01
C HIS A 171 -13.56 -0.79 -1.35
N CYS A 172 -12.88 -1.52 -2.24
CA CYS A 172 -12.50 -1.10 -3.59
C CYS A 172 -12.99 -2.11 -4.64
N PHE A 173 -12.61 -1.89 -5.89
CA PHE A 173 -13.02 -2.74 -7.02
C PHE A 173 -12.51 -4.20 -6.94
N ASP A 174 -11.54 -4.50 -6.06
CA ASP A 174 -11.04 -5.86 -5.80
C ASP A 174 -11.97 -6.69 -4.89
N TYR A 175 -13.13 -6.16 -4.53
CA TYR A 175 -14.03 -6.74 -3.53
C TYR A 175 -14.26 -8.25 -3.70
N PHE A 176 -14.44 -8.73 -4.93
CA PHE A 176 -14.72 -10.13 -5.24
C PHE A 176 -13.46 -10.99 -5.42
N ILE A 177 -12.29 -10.40 -5.54
CA ILE A 177 -11.02 -11.14 -5.66
C ILE A 177 -10.62 -11.67 -4.27
N GLN A 178 -10.00 -12.84 -4.22
CA GLN A 178 -9.54 -13.42 -2.97
C GLN A 178 -8.41 -12.59 -2.36
N GLU A 179 -8.35 -12.58 -1.03
CA GLU A 179 -7.29 -11.94 -0.28
C GLU A 179 -5.95 -12.62 -0.53
N SER A 180 -4.90 -11.83 -0.72
CA SER A 180 -3.54 -12.33 -0.89
C SER A 180 -3.04 -13.00 0.38
N THR A 181 -2.29 -14.08 0.20
CA THR A 181 -1.74 -14.89 1.28
C THR A 181 -0.22 -14.79 1.35
N ILE A 182 0.36 -15.26 2.45
CA ILE A 182 1.82 -15.40 2.57
C ILE A 182 2.40 -16.30 1.45
N VAL A 183 1.63 -17.28 0.96
CA VAL A 183 2.09 -18.17 -0.13
C VAL A 183 2.21 -17.42 -1.44
N ASP A 184 1.29 -16.49 -1.73
CA ASP A 184 1.38 -15.64 -2.92
C ASP A 184 2.63 -14.77 -2.86
N VAL A 185 2.90 -14.13 -1.70
CA VAL A 185 4.09 -13.29 -1.51
C VAL A 185 5.39 -14.09 -1.62
N LEU A 186 5.48 -15.25 -0.96
CA LEU A 186 6.65 -16.12 -1.05
C LEU A 186 6.87 -16.64 -2.48
N THR A 187 5.79 -16.93 -3.20
CA THR A 187 5.86 -17.37 -4.60
C THR A 187 6.47 -16.27 -5.47
N ALA A 188 6.01 -15.03 -5.34
CA ALA A 188 6.55 -13.90 -6.09
C ALA A 188 8.04 -13.67 -5.77
N TYR A 189 8.42 -13.72 -4.51
CA TYR A 189 9.80 -13.54 -4.05
C TYR A 189 10.73 -14.63 -4.59
N TYR A 190 10.40 -15.92 -4.40
CA TYR A 190 11.28 -17.00 -4.84
C TYR A 190 11.35 -17.13 -6.37
N LEU A 191 10.28 -16.77 -7.07
CA LEU A 191 10.26 -16.71 -8.53
C LEU A 191 10.77 -15.38 -9.11
N ARG A 192 11.10 -14.41 -8.24
CA ARG A 192 11.67 -13.09 -8.60
C ARG A 192 10.82 -12.36 -9.63
N TYR A 193 9.55 -12.17 -9.33
CA TYR A 193 8.64 -11.49 -10.24
C TYR A 193 9.10 -10.06 -10.53
N LYS A 194 9.20 -9.73 -11.82
CA LYS A 194 9.55 -8.39 -12.31
C LYS A 194 8.35 -7.64 -12.89
N LYS A 195 7.27 -8.36 -13.14
CA LYS A 195 5.98 -7.82 -13.58
C LYS A 195 4.85 -8.58 -12.85
N PRO A 196 3.62 -8.02 -12.83
CA PRO A 196 2.47 -8.72 -12.29
C PRO A 196 2.35 -10.13 -12.86
N SER A 197 1.98 -11.09 -12.03
CA SER A 197 1.76 -12.47 -12.48
C SER A 197 0.59 -12.54 -13.44
N PHE A 198 0.52 -13.59 -14.27
CA PHE A 198 -0.68 -13.81 -15.09
C PHE A 198 -1.95 -13.90 -14.26
N LYS A 199 -1.88 -14.51 -13.06
CA LYS A 199 -2.99 -14.53 -12.08
C LYS A 199 -3.44 -13.11 -11.76
N SER A 200 -2.51 -12.22 -11.40
CA SER A 200 -2.82 -10.83 -11.01
C SER A 200 -3.46 -10.06 -12.18
N VAL A 201 -2.92 -10.20 -13.39
CA VAL A 201 -3.48 -9.56 -14.60
C VAL A 201 -4.88 -10.09 -14.88
N LEU A 202 -5.07 -11.41 -14.82
CA LEU A 202 -6.35 -12.05 -15.05
C LEU A 202 -7.39 -11.59 -14.02
N GLU A 203 -7.06 -11.62 -12.75
CA GLU A 203 -7.94 -11.17 -11.66
C GLU A 203 -8.32 -9.71 -11.84
N HIS A 204 -7.36 -8.84 -12.13
CA HIS A 204 -7.59 -7.41 -12.31
C HIS A 204 -8.48 -7.10 -13.54
N ARG A 205 -8.30 -7.80 -14.66
CA ARG A 205 -9.07 -7.53 -15.88
C ARG A 205 -10.46 -8.17 -15.89
N VAL A 206 -10.64 -9.27 -15.16
CA VAL A 206 -11.86 -10.09 -15.26
C VAL A 206 -12.73 -10.00 -14.02
N PHE A 207 -12.12 -9.92 -12.83
CA PHE A 207 -12.84 -10.10 -11.56
C PHE A 207 -12.93 -8.83 -10.70
N THR A 208 -12.47 -7.69 -11.19
CA THR A 208 -12.72 -6.40 -10.57
C THR A 208 -14.14 -5.91 -10.86
N SER A 209 -14.71 -5.14 -9.95
CA SER A 209 -16.03 -4.52 -10.13
C SER A 209 -16.08 -3.13 -9.50
N HIS A 210 -16.18 -2.09 -10.31
CA HIS A 210 -16.42 -0.72 -9.81
C HIS A 210 -17.84 -0.54 -9.24
N SER A 211 -18.77 -1.43 -9.59
CA SER A 211 -20.14 -1.46 -9.08
C SER A 211 -20.36 -2.59 -8.05
N PHE A 212 -19.32 -2.97 -7.31
CA PHE A 212 -19.41 -4.03 -6.29
C PHE A 212 -20.42 -3.71 -5.19
N ARG A 213 -20.63 -2.41 -4.87
CA ARG A 213 -21.61 -1.96 -3.87
C ARG A 213 -23.06 -2.15 -4.32
N ASP A 214 -23.27 -2.20 -5.63
CA ASP A 214 -24.58 -2.48 -6.25
C ASP A 214 -24.81 -4.01 -6.40
N GLY A 215 -23.91 -4.83 -5.90
CA GLY A 215 -23.97 -6.29 -5.96
C GLY A 215 -23.60 -6.87 -7.34
N ILE A 216 -23.00 -6.09 -8.23
CA ILE A 216 -22.55 -6.58 -9.54
C ILE A 216 -21.29 -7.41 -9.34
N ASN A 217 -21.49 -8.72 -9.40
CA ASN A 217 -20.44 -9.72 -9.21
C ASN A 217 -19.94 -10.23 -10.56
N PRO A 218 -18.66 -10.01 -10.92
CA PRO A 218 -18.08 -10.46 -12.19
C PRO A 218 -18.15 -11.97 -12.41
N TYR A 219 -18.14 -12.77 -11.37
CA TYR A 219 -18.28 -14.24 -11.46
C TYR A 219 -19.63 -14.69 -12.02
N ASN A 220 -20.64 -13.82 -12.05
CA ASN A 220 -21.96 -14.09 -12.62
C ASN A 220 -22.07 -13.66 -14.10
N SER A 221 -20.97 -13.19 -14.71
CA SER A 221 -20.95 -12.79 -16.11
C SER A 221 -21.15 -13.97 -17.03
N GLU A 222 -21.70 -13.71 -18.22
CA GLU A 222 -21.90 -14.76 -19.25
C GLU A 222 -20.57 -15.37 -19.70
N ILE A 223 -20.54 -16.69 -19.88
CA ILE A 223 -19.34 -17.45 -20.25
C ILE A 223 -18.65 -16.91 -21.52
N PRO A 224 -19.36 -16.55 -22.62
CA PRO A 224 -18.71 -15.97 -23.80
C PRO A 224 -17.98 -14.66 -23.52
N HIS A 225 -18.55 -13.80 -22.66
CA HIS A 225 -17.93 -12.56 -22.26
C HIS A 225 -16.67 -12.81 -21.42
N MET A 226 -16.76 -13.68 -20.42
CA MET A 226 -15.61 -14.06 -19.59
C MET A 226 -14.47 -14.65 -20.42
N LYS A 227 -14.80 -15.51 -21.40
CA LYS A 227 -13.81 -16.10 -22.30
C LYS A 227 -13.04 -15.05 -23.10
N ASN A 228 -13.74 -14.02 -23.60
CA ASN A 228 -13.09 -12.91 -24.29
C ASN A 228 -12.17 -12.11 -23.38
N LEU A 229 -12.61 -11.82 -22.13
CA LEU A 229 -11.77 -11.12 -21.14
C LEU A 229 -10.53 -11.94 -20.75
N PHE A 230 -10.66 -13.27 -20.63
CA PHE A 230 -9.52 -14.16 -20.36
C PHE A 230 -8.49 -14.09 -21.48
N GLN A 231 -8.94 -14.12 -22.74
CA GLN A 231 -8.04 -14.03 -23.87
C GLN A 231 -7.34 -12.68 -23.92
N LEU A 232 -8.08 -11.59 -23.73
CA LEU A 232 -7.49 -10.24 -23.67
C LEU A 232 -6.46 -10.09 -22.55
N ALA A 233 -6.75 -10.60 -21.35
CA ALA A 233 -5.82 -10.58 -20.23
C ALA A 233 -4.55 -11.41 -20.52
N PHE A 234 -4.71 -12.56 -21.20
CA PHE A 234 -3.58 -13.40 -21.59
C PHE A 234 -2.70 -12.69 -22.64
N ASP A 235 -3.31 -12.12 -23.66
CA ASP A 235 -2.59 -11.41 -24.73
C ASP A 235 -1.86 -10.19 -24.14
N GLU A 236 -2.53 -9.39 -23.28
CA GLU A 236 -1.90 -8.25 -22.59
C GLU A 236 -0.70 -8.68 -21.74
N PHE A 237 -0.84 -9.79 -20.99
CA PHE A 237 0.26 -10.33 -20.19
C PHE A 237 1.45 -10.78 -21.05
N CYS A 238 1.19 -11.40 -22.21
CA CYS A 238 2.23 -11.90 -23.10
C CYS A 238 2.94 -10.78 -23.86
N ASP A 239 2.19 -9.78 -24.32
CA ASP A 239 2.68 -8.76 -25.25
C ASP A 239 3.38 -7.58 -24.55
N ASN A 240 3.23 -7.44 -23.23
CA ASN A 240 3.79 -6.33 -22.50
C ASN A 240 4.86 -6.77 -21.48
N GLU A 241 5.92 -5.99 -21.37
CA GLU A 241 6.94 -6.16 -20.33
C GLU A 241 6.38 -5.83 -18.93
N TYR A 242 5.48 -4.86 -18.86
CA TYR A 242 4.76 -4.49 -17.65
C TYR A 242 3.28 -4.25 -17.95
N VAL A 243 2.43 -4.67 -17.02
CA VAL A 243 0.98 -4.44 -17.03
C VAL A 243 0.59 -3.77 -15.73
N ASP A 244 -0.08 -2.63 -15.80
CA ASP A 244 -0.59 -1.94 -14.61
C ASP A 244 -1.79 -2.70 -14.03
N ALA A 245 -1.53 -3.48 -12.98
CA ALA A 245 -2.51 -4.32 -12.31
C ALA A 245 -2.18 -4.45 -10.82
N HIS A 246 -3.21 -4.62 -9.97
CA HIS A 246 -2.98 -4.94 -8.57
C HIS A 246 -2.40 -6.36 -8.45
N CYS A 247 -1.19 -6.46 -7.91
CA CYS A 247 -0.54 -7.73 -7.58
C CYS A 247 -1.09 -8.31 -6.29
N TRP A 248 -1.59 -7.43 -5.41
CA TRP A 248 -2.00 -7.77 -4.05
C TRP A 248 -3.38 -7.23 -3.70
N GLN A 249 -4.14 -8.04 -2.98
CA GLN A 249 -5.44 -7.70 -2.41
C GLN A 249 -5.37 -7.89 -0.90
N PHE A 250 -5.24 -6.79 -0.15
CA PHE A 250 -5.08 -6.84 1.30
C PHE A 250 -6.27 -6.24 2.07
N THR A 251 -6.50 -6.81 3.25
CA THR A 251 -7.15 -6.13 4.37
C THR A 251 -6.08 -5.67 5.37
N PRO A 252 -6.38 -4.74 6.27
CA PRO A 252 -5.45 -4.35 7.33
C PRO A 252 -4.90 -5.55 8.12
N CYS A 253 -5.77 -6.50 8.45
CA CYS A 253 -5.39 -7.69 9.24
C CYS A 253 -4.49 -8.66 8.45
N SER A 254 -4.82 -8.93 7.17
CA SER A 254 -3.99 -9.85 6.38
C SER A 254 -2.63 -9.26 6.07
N PHE A 255 -2.58 -7.97 5.74
CA PHE A 255 -1.33 -7.27 5.51
C PHE A 255 -0.43 -7.33 6.75
N GLN A 256 -0.95 -6.92 7.92
CA GLN A 256 -0.21 -6.96 9.17
C GLN A 256 0.34 -8.36 9.47
N LYS A 257 -0.49 -9.38 9.31
CA LYS A 257 -0.10 -10.78 9.54
C LYS A 257 1.01 -11.24 8.58
N ILE A 258 0.91 -10.88 7.29
CA ILE A 258 1.92 -11.22 6.29
C ILE A 258 3.25 -10.56 6.63
N ILE A 259 3.27 -9.26 6.94
CA ILE A 259 4.50 -8.55 7.31
C ILE A 259 5.13 -9.17 8.57
N GLN A 260 4.33 -9.51 9.59
CA GLN A 260 4.84 -10.18 10.79
C GLN A 260 5.45 -11.56 10.47
N GLN A 261 4.83 -12.33 9.57
CA GLN A 261 5.38 -13.63 9.14
C GLN A 261 6.68 -13.45 8.34
N LEU A 262 6.73 -12.50 7.41
CA LEU A 262 7.94 -12.21 6.63
C LEU A 262 9.10 -11.77 7.54
N ASN A 263 8.81 -10.94 8.55
CA ASN A 263 9.81 -10.50 9.53
C ASN A 263 10.28 -11.68 10.39
N ALA A 264 9.37 -12.55 10.85
CA ALA A 264 9.73 -13.76 11.61
C ALA A 264 10.53 -14.78 10.77
N PHE A 265 10.36 -14.78 9.46
CA PHE A 265 11.15 -15.60 8.52
C PHE A 265 12.47 -14.94 8.12
N GLU A 266 12.77 -13.74 8.62
CA GLU A 266 13.96 -12.94 8.28
C GLU A 266 14.09 -12.67 6.76
N LEU A 267 12.95 -12.58 6.04
CA LEU A 267 12.92 -12.35 4.61
C LEU A 267 12.88 -10.86 4.23
N ILE A 268 12.48 -10.01 5.16
CA ILE A 268 12.44 -8.55 4.98
C ILE A 268 13.40 -7.87 5.96
N PRO A 269 13.75 -6.59 5.75
CA PRO A 269 14.56 -5.85 6.71
C PRO A 269 13.92 -5.88 8.10
N ASN A 270 14.75 -5.98 9.15
CA ASN A 270 14.27 -5.98 10.52
C ASN A 270 13.41 -4.77 10.82
N ILE A 271 12.25 -5.01 11.39
CA ILE A 271 11.25 -4.00 11.72
C ILE A 271 11.30 -3.69 13.21
N ASN A 272 11.50 -2.42 13.56
CA ASN A 272 11.38 -1.93 14.94
C ASN A 272 9.93 -1.65 15.32
N GLU A 273 9.14 -1.13 14.36
CA GLU A 273 7.74 -0.79 14.58
C GLU A 273 6.91 -1.01 13.32
N LEU A 274 5.72 -1.58 13.49
CA LEU A 274 4.69 -1.74 12.46
C LEU A 274 3.36 -1.22 12.99
N LYS A 275 2.82 -0.21 12.35
CA LYS A 275 1.48 0.33 12.63
C LYS A 275 0.60 0.18 11.39
N VAL A 276 -0.63 -0.26 11.57
CA VAL A 276 -1.62 -0.40 10.49
C VAL A 276 -2.91 0.26 10.93
N TYR A 277 -3.40 1.22 10.14
CA TYR A 277 -4.55 2.07 10.48
C TYR A 277 -5.62 1.96 9.39
N PRO A 278 -6.74 1.27 9.63
CA PRO A 278 -7.88 1.27 8.73
C PRO A 278 -8.46 2.68 8.55
N ALA A 279 -8.72 3.06 7.29
CA ALA A 279 -9.22 4.40 6.94
C ALA A 279 -10.32 4.33 5.85
N GLY A 280 -11.29 3.45 6.02
CA GLY A 280 -12.41 3.29 5.10
C GLY A 280 -12.02 2.55 3.82
N VAL A 281 -11.87 3.25 2.70
CA VAL A 281 -11.58 2.65 1.37
C VAL A 281 -10.12 2.22 1.22
N GLU A 282 -9.25 2.71 2.07
CA GLU A 282 -7.82 2.38 2.13
C GLU A 282 -7.42 2.11 3.59
N PHE A 283 -6.19 1.73 3.80
CA PHE A 283 -5.57 1.71 5.13
C PHE A 283 -4.14 2.24 5.03
N TYR A 284 -3.72 2.86 6.11
CA TYR A 284 -2.39 3.44 6.22
C TYR A 284 -1.45 2.51 6.98
N VAL A 285 -0.21 2.48 6.56
CA VAL A 285 0.83 1.65 7.17
C VAL A 285 2.06 2.51 7.44
N ALA A 286 2.61 2.40 8.64
CA ALA A 286 3.89 2.99 9.00
C ALA A 286 4.83 1.89 9.50
N ILE A 287 5.98 1.74 8.84
CA ILE A 287 7.03 0.78 9.19
C ILE A 287 8.29 1.57 9.57
N ALA A 288 8.81 1.36 10.78
CA ALA A 288 10.15 1.79 11.15
C ALA A 288 11.11 0.60 11.03
N PHE A 289 12.13 0.74 10.19
CA PHE A 289 13.16 -0.28 10.05
C PHE A 289 14.29 -0.08 11.09
N ALA A 290 14.93 -1.19 11.46
CA ALA A 290 16.09 -1.20 12.35
C ALA A 290 17.34 -0.53 11.73
#